data_85493fec417f7ac00f210baafb764e60
#
_entry.id   85493fec417f7ac00f210baafb764e60
#
_cell.length_a   1.000
_cell.length_b   1.000
_cell.length_c   1.000
_cell.angle_alpha   90.00
_cell.angle_beta   90.00
_cell.angle_gamma   90.00
#
_symmetry.space_group_name_H-M   'P 1'
#
loop_
_entity.id
_entity.type
_entity.pdbx_description
1 polymer ?
#
loop_
_entity_poly.entity_id
_entity_poly.type
_entity_poly.pdbx_seq_one_letter_code
_entity_poly.pdbx_strand_id
1 'polypeptide(L)'
;MKISCNIIRDLLPLYAEDLVSEDTRVMVDEHLRECEDCTKQFGIIKKAAQIPVDVDAGALKRVENTIRRKRVLAVLTALMLTLTIVLGTSLLLDARIYLTAEQAVDSVELLEDGSVFIRLTNYVIGYGSSRYPDNNIGFIAWTNLTKLLFGSKEHLSYEEFKSRNPAFETQLTEEDYKYMGGFTHSDAQNCNIWYCNGWTGEGERLLWDGGDLTRNSPLLGVNYHLAYYCGALLVLSVIFALLGRYFSGKWYGELSIRLAILCGCLCLSTLLVTAGQLMEHYGEFTDGFVDGAAVGLPMTLTALFWRQLYLLNWQDKGE
;
A
#
# COMPACT_ATOMS: atom_id res chain seq x y z
N MET A 1 23.18 79.48 -16.39
CA MET A 1 23.52 79.14 -15.00
C MET A 1 24.55 78.01 -15.05
N LYS A 2 25.80 78.27 -14.51
CA LYS A 2 26.78 77.12 -14.47
C LYS A 2 26.40 76.17 -13.37
N ILE A 3 26.01 74.96 -13.73
CA ILE A 3 25.62 73.87 -12.81
C ILE A 3 26.89 73.33 -12.17
N SER A 4 26.81 73.04 -10.85
CA SER A 4 27.95 72.53 -10.09
C SER A 4 28.25 71.07 -10.52
N CYS A 5 29.55 70.73 -10.65
CA CYS A 5 30.01 69.37 -10.95
C CYS A 5 29.47 68.31 -9.97
N ASN A 6 29.20 68.71 -8.72
CA ASN A 6 28.65 67.75 -7.72
C ASN A 6 27.24 67.26 -8.09
N ILE A 7 26.40 68.24 -8.60
CA ILE A 7 25.03 67.85 -9.04
C ILE A 7 25.11 66.95 -10.26
N ILE A 8 26.02 67.22 -11.19
CA ILE A 8 26.17 66.37 -12.37
C ILE A 8 26.66 64.96 -11.97
N ARG A 9 27.62 64.85 -11.05
CA ARG A 9 28.11 63.54 -10.58
C ARG A 9 27.00 62.66 -9.95
N ASP A 10 26.11 63.30 -9.24
CA ASP A 10 24.96 62.58 -8.65
C ASP A 10 23.96 62.06 -9.71
N LEU A 11 23.87 62.73 -10.85
CA LEU A 11 23.01 62.39 -11.98
C LEU A 11 23.67 61.41 -12.97
N LEU A 12 25.01 61.32 -13.01
CA LEU A 12 25.72 60.46 -13.98
C LEU A 12 25.29 58.97 -13.94
N PRO A 13 25.02 58.33 -12.79
CA PRO A 13 24.52 56.94 -12.78
C PRO A 13 23.17 56.79 -13.47
N LEU A 14 22.22 57.69 -13.15
CA LEU A 14 20.87 57.68 -13.76
C LEU A 14 20.94 58.02 -15.24
N TYR A 15 21.84 58.94 -15.64
CA TYR A 15 22.07 59.30 -17.03
C TYR A 15 22.68 58.11 -17.82
N ALA A 16 23.58 57.34 -17.21
CA ALA A 16 24.20 56.19 -17.84
C ALA A 16 23.19 55.03 -18.08
N GLU A 17 22.15 54.93 -17.24
CA GLU A 17 21.07 53.95 -17.34
C GLU A 17 19.85 54.47 -18.14
N ASP A 18 19.93 55.65 -18.71
CA ASP A 18 18.86 56.29 -19.51
C ASP A 18 17.57 56.58 -18.71
N LEU A 19 17.70 56.79 -17.40
CA LEU A 19 16.60 57.01 -16.45
C LEU A 19 16.33 58.48 -16.12
N VAL A 20 16.92 59.41 -16.85
CA VAL A 20 16.75 60.88 -16.66
C VAL A 20 15.71 61.43 -17.63
N SER A 21 15.04 62.54 -17.20
CA SER A 21 14.11 63.26 -18.08
C SER A 21 14.89 63.98 -19.22
N GLU A 22 14.19 64.32 -20.34
CA GLU A 22 14.76 64.91 -21.49
C GLU A 22 15.44 66.24 -21.15
N ASP A 23 14.83 67.08 -20.29
CA ASP A 23 15.42 68.36 -19.85
C ASP A 23 16.71 68.16 -19.05
N THR A 24 16.74 67.11 -18.20
CA THR A 24 17.93 66.73 -17.43
C THR A 24 19.06 66.20 -18.34
N ARG A 25 18.67 65.48 -19.39
CA ARG A 25 19.60 64.94 -20.39
C ARG A 25 20.34 66.06 -21.10
N VAL A 26 19.59 67.05 -21.62
CA VAL A 26 20.18 68.20 -22.28
C VAL A 26 21.14 68.92 -21.34
N MET A 27 20.77 69.09 -20.08
CA MET A 27 21.59 69.78 -19.08
C MET A 27 22.89 69.01 -18.76
N VAL A 28 22.86 67.70 -18.67
CA VAL A 28 24.03 66.82 -18.43
C VAL A 28 24.93 66.81 -19.68
N ASP A 29 24.34 66.68 -20.87
CA ASP A 29 25.10 66.75 -22.15
C ASP A 29 25.88 68.05 -22.34
N GLU A 30 25.29 69.19 -22.01
CA GLU A 30 25.90 70.48 -22.09
C GLU A 30 27.09 70.56 -21.12
N HIS A 31 26.97 70.12 -19.89
CA HIS A 31 28.01 70.07 -18.90
C HIS A 31 29.15 69.12 -19.29
N LEU A 32 28.85 67.95 -19.83
CA LEU A 32 29.86 66.97 -20.27
C LEU A 32 30.67 67.42 -21.43
N ARG A 33 30.18 68.36 -22.27
CA ARG A 33 30.95 69.02 -23.36
C ARG A 33 31.99 70.00 -22.83
N GLU A 34 31.73 70.60 -21.66
CA GLU A 34 32.58 71.62 -21.09
C GLU A 34 33.52 71.15 -19.98
N CYS A 35 33.17 70.01 -19.33
CA CYS A 35 33.89 69.52 -18.16
C CYS A 35 34.55 68.14 -18.40
N GLU A 36 35.87 68.16 -18.56
CA GLU A 36 36.66 66.93 -18.83
C GLU A 36 36.66 65.93 -17.68
N ASP A 37 36.58 66.38 -16.42
CA ASP A 37 36.54 65.50 -15.24
C ASP A 37 35.22 64.71 -15.11
N CYS A 38 34.10 65.38 -15.41
CA CYS A 38 32.79 64.68 -15.41
C CYS A 38 32.70 63.75 -16.60
N THR A 39 33.27 64.03 -17.74
CA THR A 39 33.36 63.16 -18.90
C THR A 39 34.18 61.89 -18.61
N LYS A 40 35.30 61.99 -17.90
CA LYS A 40 36.12 60.86 -17.46
C LYS A 40 35.34 60.00 -16.50
N GLN A 41 34.62 60.57 -15.48
CA GLN A 41 33.77 59.83 -14.54
C GLN A 41 32.63 59.15 -15.25
N PHE A 42 31.94 59.79 -16.18
CA PHE A 42 30.90 59.15 -17.00
C PHE A 42 31.43 57.94 -17.77
N GLY A 43 32.63 58.02 -18.35
CA GLY A 43 33.29 56.92 -19.03
C GLY A 43 33.54 55.69 -18.13
N ILE A 44 33.87 55.93 -16.85
CA ILE A 44 34.04 54.85 -15.84
C ILE A 44 32.70 54.23 -15.50
N ILE A 45 31.68 55.06 -15.23
CA ILE A 45 30.32 54.58 -14.87
C ILE A 45 29.71 53.79 -16.03
N LYS A 46 29.82 54.27 -17.26
CA LYS A 46 29.32 53.60 -18.45
C LYS A 46 29.99 52.25 -18.69
N LYS A 47 31.30 52.14 -18.43
CA LYS A 47 32.00 50.84 -18.49
C LYS A 47 31.56 49.89 -17.40
N ALA A 48 31.28 50.38 -16.18
CA ALA A 48 30.78 49.57 -15.07
C ALA A 48 29.33 49.07 -15.33
N ALA A 49 28.48 49.94 -15.92
CA ALA A 49 27.11 49.58 -16.30
C ALA A 49 27.06 48.58 -17.49
N GLN A 50 28.10 48.48 -18.29
CA GLN A 50 28.23 47.55 -19.42
C GLN A 50 28.86 46.20 -19.04
N ILE A 51 29.21 45.96 -17.76
CA ILE A 51 29.61 44.64 -17.35
C ILE A 51 28.36 43.78 -17.50
N PRO A 52 28.32 42.83 -18.45
CA PRO A 52 27.19 41.92 -18.52
C PRO A 52 27.15 41.17 -17.19
N VAL A 53 26.08 41.35 -16.42
CA VAL A 53 25.76 40.44 -15.33
C VAL A 53 25.44 39.14 -16.03
N ASP A 54 26.49 38.36 -16.29
CA ASP A 54 26.33 36.99 -16.74
C ASP A 54 25.74 36.24 -15.56
N VAL A 55 24.42 36.45 -15.37
CA VAL A 55 23.62 35.62 -14.47
C VAL A 55 23.67 34.28 -15.12
N ASP A 56 24.48 33.35 -14.56
CA ASP A 56 24.52 31.98 -15.02
C ASP A 56 23.09 31.39 -14.91
N ALA A 57 22.30 31.66 -15.96
CA ALA A 57 20.95 31.16 -16.10
C ALA A 57 20.93 29.62 -15.99
N GLY A 58 22.07 28.97 -16.19
CA GLY A 58 22.26 27.53 -15.99
C GLY A 58 22.22 27.15 -14.51
N ALA A 59 22.73 27.97 -13.59
CA ALA A 59 22.64 27.71 -12.15
C ALA A 59 21.18 27.78 -11.65
N LEU A 60 20.46 28.83 -12.07
CA LEU A 60 19.03 29.01 -11.73
C LEU A 60 18.18 27.85 -12.27
N LYS A 61 18.42 27.45 -13.51
CA LYS A 61 17.70 26.33 -14.14
C LYS A 61 18.01 25.01 -13.50
N ARG A 62 19.22 24.77 -12.98
CA ARG A 62 19.58 23.59 -12.19
C ARG A 62 18.80 23.54 -10.86
N VAL A 63 18.73 24.65 -10.13
CA VAL A 63 17.97 24.77 -8.88
C VAL A 63 16.47 24.55 -9.14
N GLU A 64 15.90 25.18 -10.15
CA GLU A 64 14.49 24.99 -10.53
C GLU A 64 14.19 23.52 -10.84
N ASN A 65 15.02 22.87 -11.66
CA ASN A 65 14.85 21.46 -11.99
C ASN A 65 14.95 20.54 -10.75
N THR A 66 15.84 20.85 -9.82
CA THR A 66 15.98 20.10 -8.56
C THR A 66 14.72 20.24 -7.69
N ILE A 67 14.21 21.46 -7.54
CA ILE A 67 12.97 21.72 -6.79
C ILE A 67 11.78 21.02 -7.46
N ARG A 68 11.66 21.12 -8.79
CA ARG A 68 10.60 20.44 -9.55
C ARG A 68 10.67 18.92 -9.36
N ARG A 69 11.87 18.32 -9.44
CA ARG A 69 12.08 16.89 -9.21
C ARG A 69 11.70 16.48 -7.81
N LYS A 70 12.06 17.25 -6.78
CA LYS A 70 11.67 16.98 -5.38
C LYS A 70 10.16 17.04 -5.20
N ARG A 71 9.48 18.03 -5.77
CA ARG A 71 8.01 18.15 -5.71
C ARG A 71 7.31 16.94 -6.37
N VAL A 72 7.76 16.57 -7.58
CA VAL A 72 7.20 15.41 -8.29
C VAL A 72 7.39 14.12 -7.47
N LEU A 73 8.59 13.89 -6.94
CA LEU A 73 8.86 12.72 -6.11
C LEU A 73 8.02 12.72 -4.82
N ALA A 74 7.83 13.88 -4.18
CA ALA A 74 7.00 13.99 -2.99
C ALA A 74 5.53 13.65 -3.28
N VAL A 75 4.98 14.16 -4.39
CA VAL A 75 3.62 13.84 -4.83
C VAL A 75 3.47 12.35 -5.15
N LEU A 76 4.41 11.78 -5.91
CA LEU A 76 4.39 10.35 -6.23
C LEU A 76 4.51 9.47 -4.97
N THR A 77 5.36 9.86 -4.02
CA THR A 77 5.48 9.16 -2.73
C THR A 77 4.16 9.19 -1.97
N ALA A 78 3.51 10.35 -1.89
CA ALA A 78 2.22 10.51 -1.21
C ALA A 78 1.13 9.67 -1.88
N LEU A 79 1.05 9.68 -3.22
CA LEU A 79 0.08 8.88 -3.98
C LEU A 79 0.29 7.37 -3.77
N MET A 80 1.54 6.91 -3.83
CA MET A 80 1.84 5.49 -3.62
C MET A 80 1.60 5.07 -2.16
N LEU A 81 1.88 5.94 -1.20
CA LEU A 81 1.60 5.70 0.21
C LEU A 81 0.09 5.58 0.47
N THR A 82 -0.71 6.51 -0.05
CA THR A 82 -2.18 6.44 0.08
C THR A 82 -2.73 5.19 -0.58
N LEU A 83 -2.25 4.82 -1.77
CA LEU A 83 -2.65 3.58 -2.43
C LEU A 83 -2.29 2.34 -1.60
N THR A 84 -1.08 2.29 -1.03
CA THR A 84 -0.65 1.20 -0.14
C THR A 84 -1.55 1.08 1.09
N ILE A 85 -1.89 2.21 1.72
CA ILE A 85 -2.76 2.23 2.91
C ILE A 85 -4.17 1.76 2.53
N VAL A 86 -4.76 2.28 1.46
CA VAL A 86 -6.12 1.94 1.04
C VAL A 86 -6.22 0.45 0.67
N LEU A 87 -5.33 -0.05 -0.19
CA LEU A 87 -5.32 -1.45 -0.58
C LEU A 87 -5.00 -2.36 0.62
N GLY A 88 -4.00 -2.00 1.42
CA GLY A 88 -3.60 -2.79 2.58
C GLY A 88 -4.70 -2.89 3.63
N THR A 89 -5.40 -1.79 3.92
CA THR A 89 -6.53 -1.81 4.86
C THR A 89 -7.72 -2.58 4.32
N SER A 90 -8.04 -2.44 3.02
CA SER A 90 -9.13 -3.20 2.39
C SER A 90 -8.87 -4.71 2.48
N LEU A 91 -7.70 -5.16 2.03
CA LEU A 91 -7.36 -6.58 2.04
C LEU A 91 -7.17 -7.14 3.46
N LEU A 92 -6.65 -6.33 4.40
CA LEU A 92 -6.55 -6.75 5.80
C LEU A 92 -7.94 -6.94 6.45
N LEU A 93 -8.89 -6.08 6.11
CA LEU A 93 -10.27 -6.21 6.60
C LEU A 93 -10.98 -7.44 6.04
N ASP A 94 -10.61 -7.87 4.83
CA ASP A 94 -11.16 -9.06 4.16
C ASP A 94 -10.31 -10.33 4.38
N ALA A 95 -9.15 -10.22 5.07
CA ALA A 95 -8.32 -11.36 5.38
C ALA A 95 -9.09 -12.45 6.14
N ARG A 96 -8.88 -13.71 5.73
CA ARG A 96 -9.55 -14.85 6.34
C ARG A 96 -9.04 -15.09 7.76
N ILE A 97 -9.95 -15.15 8.71
CA ILE A 97 -9.67 -15.48 10.12
C ILE A 97 -10.41 -16.79 10.42
N TYR A 98 -9.67 -17.86 10.66
CA TYR A 98 -10.25 -19.14 11.00
C TYR A 98 -10.91 -19.10 12.37
N LEU A 99 -12.13 -19.62 12.42
CA LEU A 99 -12.93 -19.70 13.64
C LEU A 99 -12.66 -21.03 14.36
N THR A 100 -12.91 -21.07 15.64
CA THR A 100 -12.99 -22.33 16.40
C THR A 100 -14.36 -22.99 16.17
N ALA A 101 -14.48 -24.29 16.48
CA ALA A 101 -15.76 -25.02 16.38
C ALA A 101 -16.89 -24.30 17.12
N GLU A 102 -16.62 -23.77 18.32
CA GLU A 102 -17.60 -23.07 19.16
C GLU A 102 -18.04 -21.72 18.59
N GLN A 103 -17.17 -21.09 17.82
CA GLN A 103 -17.47 -19.81 17.15
C GLN A 103 -18.18 -20.00 15.81
N ALA A 104 -17.91 -21.11 15.13
CA ALA A 104 -18.38 -21.37 13.78
C ALA A 104 -19.70 -22.12 13.72
N VAL A 105 -19.91 -23.07 14.62
CA VAL A 105 -21.06 -23.99 14.58
C VAL A 105 -22.07 -23.60 15.66
N ASP A 106 -23.31 -23.39 15.26
CA ASP A 106 -24.42 -23.07 16.13
C ASP A 106 -25.15 -24.34 16.57
N SER A 107 -25.58 -25.15 15.60
CA SER A 107 -26.25 -26.45 15.88
C SER A 107 -25.92 -27.48 14.79
N VAL A 108 -26.14 -28.77 15.16
CA VAL A 108 -26.03 -29.90 14.24
C VAL A 108 -27.32 -30.70 14.39
N GLU A 109 -28.08 -30.85 13.30
CA GLU A 109 -29.39 -31.48 13.30
C GLU A 109 -29.46 -32.63 12.27
N LEU A 110 -30.02 -33.76 12.64
CA LEU A 110 -30.34 -34.84 11.71
C LEU A 110 -31.71 -34.55 11.07
N LEU A 111 -31.75 -34.55 9.76
CA LEU A 111 -32.98 -34.33 8.99
C LEU A 111 -33.74 -35.66 8.77
N GLU A 112 -35.03 -35.58 8.44
CA GLU A 112 -35.89 -36.73 8.22
C GLU A 112 -35.44 -37.60 7.04
N ASP A 113 -34.75 -37.05 6.07
CA ASP A 113 -34.18 -37.73 4.92
C ASP A 113 -32.87 -38.48 5.22
N GLY A 114 -32.39 -38.41 6.47
CA GLY A 114 -31.14 -39.04 6.92
C GLY A 114 -29.89 -38.19 6.61
N SER A 115 -30.04 -36.96 6.13
CA SER A 115 -28.95 -36.01 5.98
C SER A 115 -28.69 -35.24 7.27
N VAL A 116 -27.46 -34.72 7.45
CA VAL A 116 -27.10 -33.88 8.60
C VAL A 116 -27.00 -32.45 8.13
N PHE A 117 -27.71 -31.56 8.80
CA PHE A 117 -27.62 -30.12 8.63
C PHE A 117 -26.73 -29.53 9.72
N ILE A 118 -25.71 -28.82 9.31
CA ILE A 118 -24.81 -28.07 10.20
C ILE A 118 -25.11 -26.60 10.03
N ARG A 119 -25.70 -25.99 11.05
CA ARG A 119 -25.97 -24.56 11.11
C ARG A 119 -24.72 -23.84 11.54
N LEU A 120 -24.32 -22.83 10.73
CA LEU A 120 -23.19 -22.00 11.02
C LEU A 120 -23.65 -20.71 11.71
N THR A 121 -22.81 -20.15 12.57
CA THR A 121 -23.06 -18.84 13.18
C THR A 121 -23.00 -17.73 12.12
N ASN A 122 -23.64 -16.62 12.40
CA ASN A 122 -23.63 -15.46 11.48
C ASN A 122 -22.24 -14.81 11.33
N TYR A 123 -21.24 -15.21 12.10
CA TYR A 123 -19.84 -14.79 11.90
C TYR A 123 -19.18 -15.44 10.69
N VAL A 124 -19.63 -16.62 10.30
CA VAL A 124 -19.04 -17.35 9.17
C VAL A 124 -19.36 -16.64 7.85
N ILE A 125 -18.32 -16.32 7.09
CA ILE A 125 -18.44 -15.77 5.73
C ILE A 125 -18.12 -16.80 4.66
N GLY A 126 -17.41 -17.87 5.04
CA GLY A 126 -17.08 -18.97 4.16
C GLY A 126 -16.65 -20.20 4.93
N TYR A 127 -16.74 -21.32 4.27
CA TYR A 127 -16.31 -22.61 4.80
C TYR A 127 -15.70 -23.48 3.71
N GLY A 128 -14.87 -24.43 4.12
CA GLY A 128 -14.30 -25.45 3.26
C GLY A 128 -14.53 -26.82 3.85
N SER A 129 -14.77 -27.82 3.02
CA SER A 129 -14.88 -29.21 3.43
C SER A 129 -14.12 -30.13 2.50
N SER A 130 -13.54 -31.19 3.05
CA SER A 130 -12.85 -32.22 2.28
C SER A 130 -13.27 -33.61 2.78
N ARG A 131 -13.53 -34.54 1.84
CA ARG A 131 -13.83 -35.93 2.14
C ARG A 131 -12.54 -36.75 2.11
N TYR A 132 -12.37 -37.61 3.09
CA TYR A 132 -11.23 -38.50 3.23
C TYR A 132 -11.60 -39.93 2.84
N PRO A 133 -10.62 -40.77 2.47
CA PRO A 133 -10.89 -42.18 2.08
C PRO A 133 -11.63 -43.02 3.13
N ASP A 134 -11.49 -42.68 4.42
CA ASP A 134 -12.10 -43.36 5.55
C ASP A 134 -13.54 -42.89 5.84
N ASN A 135 -14.22 -42.30 4.91
CA ASN A 135 -15.51 -41.64 5.08
C ASN A 135 -15.56 -40.58 6.19
N ASN A 136 -14.43 -40.02 6.55
CA ASN A 136 -14.35 -38.86 7.40
C ASN A 136 -14.46 -37.58 6.53
N ILE A 137 -15.15 -36.58 7.04
CA ILE A 137 -15.26 -35.27 6.43
C ILE A 137 -14.61 -34.25 7.36
N GLY A 138 -13.59 -33.58 6.87
CA GLY A 138 -13.01 -32.44 7.55
C GLY A 138 -13.70 -31.16 7.09
N PHE A 139 -14.01 -30.28 8.02
CA PHE A 139 -14.68 -29.00 7.79
C PHE A 139 -13.96 -27.90 8.54
N ILE A 140 -13.79 -26.77 7.89
CA ILE A 140 -13.25 -25.54 8.46
C ILE A 140 -14.15 -24.36 8.10
N ALA A 141 -14.16 -23.33 8.94
CA ALA A 141 -14.88 -22.10 8.66
C ALA A 141 -14.04 -20.88 8.98
N TRP A 142 -14.28 -19.81 8.25
CA TRP A 142 -13.57 -18.54 8.45
C TRP A 142 -14.52 -17.33 8.41
N THR A 143 -14.02 -16.27 8.99
CA THR A 143 -14.61 -14.94 8.96
C THR A 143 -13.60 -13.92 8.46
N ASN A 144 -13.97 -12.64 8.42
CA ASN A 144 -13.04 -11.53 8.22
C ASN A 144 -13.12 -10.55 9.40
N LEU A 145 -12.16 -9.63 9.46
CA LEU A 145 -12.09 -8.67 10.55
C LEU A 145 -13.33 -7.77 10.60
N THR A 146 -13.88 -7.40 9.45
CA THR A 146 -15.09 -6.57 9.36
C THR A 146 -16.27 -7.27 10.02
N LYS A 147 -16.48 -8.55 9.70
CA LYS A 147 -17.59 -9.33 10.26
C LYS A 147 -17.39 -9.60 11.75
N LEU A 148 -16.14 -9.81 12.18
CA LEU A 148 -15.80 -10.03 13.59
C LEU A 148 -16.04 -8.79 14.45
N LEU A 149 -15.76 -7.59 13.93
CA LEU A 149 -15.92 -6.33 14.67
C LEU A 149 -17.34 -5.79 14.66
N PHE A 150 -18.05 -5.96 13.56
CA PHE A 150 -19.35 -5.31 13.33
C PHE A 150 -20.50 -6.32 13.13
N GLY A 151 -20.20 -7.62 13.03
CA GLY A 151 -21.19 -8.66 12.87
C GLY A 151 -21.89 -9.02 14.20
N SER A 152 -23.09 -9.57 14.10
CA SER A 152 -23.80 -10.21 15.21
C SER A 152 -23.63 -11.72 15.14
N LYS A 153 -23.54 -12.39 16.29
CA LYS A 153 -23.51 -13.85 16.36
C LYS A 153 -24.88 -14.45 16.01
N GLU A 154 -25.94 -13.75 16.36
CA GLU A 154 -27.30 -14.21 16.16
C GLU A 154 -27.74 -14.05 14.70
N HIS A 155 -28.40 -15.05 14.17
CA HIS A 155 -29.10 -14.95 12.90
C HIS A 155 -30.30 -14.00 13.05
N LEU A 156 -30.59 -13.23 12.00
CA LEU A 156 -31.83 -12.50 11.93
C LEU A 156 -32.99 -13.47 11.98
N SER A 157 -34.11 -13.09 12.60
CA SER A 157 -35.33 -13.84 12.44
C SER A 157 -35.83 -13.78 10.99
N TYR A 158 -36.63 -14.76 10.56
CA TYR A 158 -37.20 -14.77 9.20
C TYR A 158 -37.92 -13.47 8.86
N GLU A 159 -38.70 -12.93 9.80
CA GLU A 159 -39.41 -11.67 9.64
C GLU A 159 -38.47 -10.46 9.50
N GLU A 160 -37.40 -10.41 10.28
CA GLU A 160 -36.40 -9.36 10.15
C GLU A 160 -35.60 -9.47 8.84
N PHE A 161 -35.24 -10.68 8.44
CA PHE A 161 -34.57 -10.93 7.15
C PHE A 161 -35.45 -10.47 5.99
N LYS A 162 -36.71 -10.87 5.99
CA LYS A 162 -37.70 -10.50 4.99
C LYS A 162 -37.91 -9.00 4.91
N SER A 163 -38.00 -8.33 6.06
CA SER A 163 -38.17 -6.86 6.12
C SER A 163 -36.98 -6.10 5.54
N ARG A 164 -35.77 -6.63 5.71
CA ARG A 164 -34.54 -6.02 5.19
C ARG A 164 -34.26 -6.36 3.72
N ASN A 165 -34.89 -7.42 3.20
CA ASN A 165 -34.65 -7.93 1.84
C ASN A 165 -35.98 -8.11 1.08
N PRO A 166 -36.72 -7.03 0.77
CA PRO A 166 -38.03 -7.16 0.15
C PRO A 166 -38.02 -7.83 -1.23
N ALA A 167 -36.88 -7.87 -1.91
CA ALA A 167 -36.74 -8.56 -3.20
C ALA A 167 -36.90 -10.09 -3.10
N PHE A 168 -36.76 -10.68 -1.91
CA PHE A 168 -36.91 -12.12 -1.67
C PHE A 168 -38.27 -12.51 -1.09
N GLU A 169 -39.17 -11.54 -0.89
CA GLU A 169 -40.46 -11.74 -0.23
C GLU A 169 -41.34 -12.80 -0.87
N THR A 170 -41.20 -13.03 -2.16
CA THR A 170 -42.02 -13.99 -2.95
C THR A 170 -41.28 -15.29 -3.28
N GLN A 171 -39.99 -15.40 -3.01
CA GLN A 171 -39.14 -16.49 -3.48
C GLN A 171 -38.61 -17.39 -2.35
N LEU A 172 -38.68 -16.99 -1.10
CA LEU A 172 -38.12 -17.70 0.03
C LEU A 172 -39.21 -18.06 1.03
N THR A 173 -39.39 -19.37 1.29
CA THR A 173 -40.27 -19.83 2.35
C THR A 173 -39.58 -19.77 3.71
N GLU A 174 -40.32 -19.83 4.82
CA GLU A 174 -39.76 -19.93 6.16
C GLU A 174 -38.93 -21.20 6.34
N GLU A 175 -39.34 -22.26 5.65
CA GLU A 175 -38.61 -23.52 5.63
C GLU A 175 -37.27 -23.43 4.89
N ASP A 176 -37.23 -22.75 3.75
CA ASP A 176 -35.98 -22.46 3.03
C ASP A 176 -35.05 -21.61 3.86
N TYR A 177 -35.61 -20.58 4.58
CA TYR A 177 -34.83 -19.74 5.46
C TYR A 177 -34.19 -20.49 6.62
N LYS A 178 -34.88 -21.52 7.15
CA LYS A 178 -34.34 -22.35 8.22
C LYS A 178 -32.99 -23.00 7.84
N TYR A 179 -32.81 -23.34 6.55
CA TYR A 179 -31.59 -23.95 6.03
C TYR A 179 -30.59 -22.96 5.44
N MET A 180 -30.90 -21.68 5.45
CA MET A 180 -29.94 -20.64 5.11
C MET A 180 -28.89 -20.46 6.22
N GLY A 181 -27.65 -20.28 5.83
CA GLY A 181 -26.55 -20.09 6.79
C GLY A 181 -25.97 -21.38 7.36
N GLY A 182 -26.20 -22.51 6.67
CA GLY A 182 -25.60 -23.82 6.98
C GLY A 182 -25.33 -24.63 5.72
N PHE A 183 -24.94 -25.88 5.89
CA PHE A 183 -24.78 -26.82 4.79
C PHE A 183 -25.31 -28.18 5.18
N THR A 184 -25.84 -28.91 4.19
CA THR A 184 -26.40 -30.23 4.37
C THR A 184 -25.47 -31.28 3.80
N HIS A 185 -25.26 -32.37 4.54
CA HIS A 185 -24.52 -33.53 4.07
C HIS A 185 -25.47 -34.75 3.95
N SER A 186 -25.60 -35.27 2.73
CA SER A 186 -26.61 -36.27 2.38
C SER A 186 -26.29 -37.73 2.81
N ASP A 187 -25.09 -38.01 3.34
CA ASP A 187 -24.63 -39.37 3.65
C ASP A 187 -24.18 -39.48 5.11
N ALA A 188 -24.96 -38.88 5.99
CA ALA A 188 -24.61 -38.73 7.39
C ALA A 188 -24.49 -40.04 8.17
N GLN A 189 -25.24 -41.10 7.76
CA GLN A 189 -25.21 -42.38 8.42
C GLN A 189 -23.92 -43.17 8.20
N ASN A 190 -23.13 -42.78 7.20
CA ASN A 190 -21.93 -43.48 6.80
C ASN A 190 -20.66 -42.61 6.89
N CYS A 191 -20.71 -41.46 7.55
CA CYS A 191 -19.55 -40.58 7.67
C CYS A 191 -19.45 -39.88 9.04
N ASN A 192 -18.24 -39.67 9.49
CA ASN A 192 -17.95 -38.79 10.62
C ASN A 192 -17.63 -37.39 10.11
N ILE A 193 -18.21 -36.36 10.73
CA ILE A 193 -17.95 -34.98 10.37
C ILE A 193 -17.14 -34.33 11.49
N TRP A 194 -15.93 -33.86 11.13
CA TRP A 194 -15.01 -33.23 12.05
C TRP A 194 -14.90 -31.74 11.74
N TYR A 195 -14.91 -30.92 12.78
CA TYR A 195 -14.40 -29.57 12.68
C TYR A 195 -12.88 -29.60 12.80
N CYS A 196 -12.19 -29.03 11.84
CA CYS A 196 -10.73 -29.05 11.80
C CYS A 196 -10.16 -27.68 12.19
N ASN A 197 -9.01 -27.71 12.84
CA ASN A 197 -8.26 -26.50 13.15
C ASN A 197 -7.78 -25.82 11.86
N GLY A 198 -8.13 -24.57 11.68
CA GLY A 198 -7.78 -23.81 10.49
C GLY A 198 -6.27 -23.59 10.29
N TRP A 199 -5.46 -23.77 11.34
CA TRP A 199 -4.01 -23.62 11.29
C TRP A 199 -3.28 -24.94 11.01
N THR A 200 -3.69 -26.01 11.65
CA THR A 200 -3.01 -27.31 11.55
C THR A 200 -3.73 -28.29 10.62
N GLY A 201 -4.98 -28.04 10.32
CA GLY A 201 -5.82 -28.97 9.56
C GLY A 201 -6.23 -30.21 10.35
N GLU A 202 -5.83 -30.33 11.62
CA GLU A 202 -6.20 -31.47 12.48
C GLU A 202 -7.66 -31.38 12.92
N GLY A 203 -8.35 -32.53 13.04
CA GLY A 203 -9.69 -32.59 13.59
C GLY A 203 -9.69 -32.16 15.06
N GLU A 204 -10.32 -31.04 15.35
CA GLU A 204 -10.42 -30.44 16.68
C GLU A 204 -11.64 -30.97 17.44
N ARG A 205 -12.78 -31.11 16.76
CA ARG A 205 -14.04 -31.50 17.34
C ARG A 205 -14.85 -32.39 16.41
N LEU A 206 -15.30 -33.53 16.90
CA LEU A 206 -16.30 -34.36 16.21
C LEU A 206 -17.66 -33.64 16.27
N LEU A 207 -18.19 -33.26 15.14
CA LEU A 207 -19.51 -32.63 15.02
C LEU A 207 -20.62 -33.66 14.84
N TRP A 208 -20.33 -34.71 14.10
CA TRP A 208 -21.28 -35.80 13.83
C TRP A 208 -20.57 -37.16 13.81
N ASP A 209 -21.17 -38.15 14.49
CA ASP A 209 -20.69 -39.53 14.56
C ASP A 209 -21.65 -40.41 13.73
N GLY A 210 -21.17 -40.86 12.58
CA GLY A 210 -21.93 -41.70 11.65
C GLY A 210 -21.98 -43.20 12.04
N GLY A 211 -21.48 -43.58 13.22
CA GLY A 211 -21.55 -44.95 13.73
C GLY A 211 -20.23 -45.72 13.69
N ASP A 212 -20.19 -46.88 13.09
CA ASP A 212 -19.11 -47.89 13.23
C ASP A 212 -17.83 -47.60 12.44
N LEU A 213 -17.47 -46.31 12.29
CA LEU A 213 -16.30 -45.88 11.57
C LEU A 213 -15.10 -45.64 12.49
N THR A 214 -13.92 -45.87 11.96
CA THR A 214 -12.69 -45.54 12.68
C THR A 214 -12.65 -44.03 13.00
N ARG A 215 -12.62 -43.70 14.29
CA ARG A 215 -12.58 -42.32 14.79
C ARG A 215 -11.21 -41.67 14.63
N ASN A 216 -10.58 -41.80 13.46
CA ASN A 216 -9.34 -41.13 13.19
C ASN A 216 -9.63 -39.68 12.80
N SER A 217 -9.08 -38.75 13.56
CA SER A 217 -9.11 -37.34 13.23
C SER A 217 -8.49 -37.10 11.83
N PRO A 218 -9.23 -36.50 10.90
CA PRO A 218 -8.69 -36.19 9.60
C PRO A 218 -7.66 -35.06 9.69
N LEU A 219 -6.70 -35.08 8.80
CA LEU A 219 -5.78 -33.96 8.53
C LEU A 219 -6.19 -33.33 7.22
N LEU A 220 -6.69 -32.09 7.27
CA LEU A 220 -6.84 -31.28 6.06
C LEU A 220 -5.46 -31.04 5.45
N GLY A 221 -5.36 -31.24 4.14
CA GLY A 221 -4.12 -30.95 3.42
C GLY A 221 -3.74 -29.48 3.59
N VAL A 222 -2.67 -29.23 4.31
CA VAL A 222 -2.10 -27.89 4.53
C VAL A 222 -0.91 -27.70 3.61
N ASN A 223 -0.93 -26.64 2.83
CA ASN A 223 0.17 -26.25 1.98
C ASN A 223 1.00 -25.15 2.65
N TYR A 224 2.31 -25.24 2.52
CA TYR A 224 3.24 -24.27 3.07
C TYR A 224 3.88 -23.39 1.99
N HIS A 225 3.32 -23.35 0.78
CA HIS A 225 3.91 -22.62 -0.35
C HIS A 225 4.06 -21.14 -0.05
N LEU A 226 3.08 -20.53 0.59
CA LEU A 226 3.12 -19.11 0.96
C LEU A 226 4.20 -18.83 2.02
N ALA A 227 4.37 -19.74 2.99
CA ALA A 227 5.43 -19.65 3.99
C ALA A 227 6.82 -19.76 3.35
N TYR A 228 7.01 -20.71 2.42
CA TYR A 228 8.27 -20.85 1.67
C TYR A 228 8.54 -19.62 0.80
N TYR A 229 7.52 -19.07 0.16
CA TYR A 229 7.62 -17.84 -0.63
C TYR A 229 8.09 -16.67 0.24
N CYS A 230 7.44 -16.41 1.37
CA CYS A 230 7.84 -15.34 2.29
C CYS A 230 9.25 -15.57 2.85
N GLY A 231 9.60 -16.81 3.22
CA GLY A 231 10.94 -17.17 3.68
C GLY A 231 12.01 -16.90 2.61
N ALA A 232 11.76 -17.29 1.37
CA ALA A 232 12.64 -17.01 0.24
C ALA A 232 12.83 -15.51 0.00
N LEU A 233 11.75 -14.73 0.01
CA LEU A 233 11.81 -13.28 -0.14
C LEU A 233 12.61 -12.62 0.99
N LEU A 234 12.44 -13.07 2.23
CA LEU A 234 13.19 -12.56 3.37
C LEU A 234 14.69 -12.81 3.20
N VAL A 235 15.06 -14.04 2.87
CA VAL A 235 16.47 -14.43 2.63
C VAL A 235 17.07 -13.62 1.48
N LEU A 236 16.37 -13.50 0.36
CA LEU A 236 16.80 -12.68 -0.79
C LEU A 236 16.96 -11.21 -0.43
N SER A 237 16.03 -10.66 0.37
CA SER A 237 16.12 -9.28 0.84
C SER A 237 17.40 -9.04 1.64
N VAL A 238 17.73 -9.94 2.57
CA VAL A 238 18.96 -9.85 3.37
C VAL A 238 20.21 -9.99 2.48
N ILE A 239 20.25 -10.97 1.57
CA ILE A 239 21.38 -11.16 0.65
C ILE A 239 21.60 -9.91 -0.19
N PHE A 240 20.55 -9.36 -0.81
CA PHE A 240 20.65 -8.16 -1.63
C PHE A 240 21.04 -6.92 -0.81
N ALA A 241 20.60 -6.80 0.44
CA ALA A 241 21.02 -5.72 1.33
C ALA A 241 22.53 -5.79 1.64
N LEU A 242 23.04 -6.98 1.94
CA LEU A 242 24.47 -7.20 2.19
C LEU A 242 25.32 -6.94 0.93
N LEU A 243 24.89 -7.41 -0.24
CA LEU A 243 25.55 -7.13 -1.52
C LEU A 243 25.55 -5.64 -1.84
N GLY A 244 24.42 -4.94 -1.59
CA GLY A 244 24.31 -3.51 -1.79
C GLY A 244 25.27 -2.72 -0.91
N ARG A 245 25.46 -3.16 0.35
CA ARG A 245 26.42 -2.57 1.28
C ARG A 245 27.87 -2.86 0.87
N TYR A 246 28.17 -4.10 0.47
CA TYR A 246 29.51 -4.50 0.04
C TYR A 246 29.97 -3.77 -1.23
N PHE A 247 29.09 -3.62 -2.20
CA PHE A 247 29.34 -2.91 -3.45
C PHE A 247 28.89 -1.45 -3.45
N SER A 248 28.93 -0.79 -2.30
CA SER A 248 28.53 0.62 -2.19
C SER A 248 29.36 1.51 -3.14
N GLY A 249 28.70 2.47 -3.78
CA GLY A 249 29.30 3.36 -4.77
C GLY A 249 29.35 2.82 -6.21
N LYS A 250 28.94 1.56 -6.45
CA LYS A 250 28.82 1.00 -7.79
C LYS A 250 27.33 0.86 -8.19
N TRP A 251 27.04 0.92 -9.50
CA TRP A 251 25.64 0.85 -10.00
C TRP A 251 24.92 -0.46 -9.60
N TYR A 252 25.63 -1.56 -9.54
CA TYR A 252 25.05 -2.85 -9.12
C TYR A 252 24.81 -2.93 -7.60
N GLY A 253 25.54 -2.15 -6.80
CA GLY A 253 25.23 -1.97 -5.39
C GLY A 253 23.88 -1.25 -5.19
N GLU A 254 23.63 -0.19 -5.97
CA GLU A 254 22.32 0.50 -5.98
C GLU A 254 21.18 -0.42 -6.45
N LEU A 255 21.43 -1.23 -7.48
CA LEU A 255 20.46 -2.23 -7.94
C LEU A 255 20.14 -3.25 -6.85
N SER A 256 21.16 -3.76 -6.16
CA SER A 256 21.00 -4.70 -5.05
C SER A 256 20.14 -4.13 -3.92
N ILE A 257 20.35 -2.86 -3.53
CA ILE A 257 19.52 -2.20 -2.51
C ILE A 257 18.05 -2.12 -2.98
N ARG A 258 17.80 -1.79 -4.24
CA ARG A 258 16.44 -1.72 -4.77
C ARG A 258 15.74 -3.09 -4.77
N LEU A 259 16.47 -4.14 -5.10
CA LEU A 259 15.96 -5.52 -5.03
C LEU A 259 15.71 -5.96 -3.59
N ALA A 260 16.56 -5.55 -2.64
CA ALA A 260 16.33 -5.80 -1.21
C ALA A 260 15.02 -5.16 -0.73
N ILE A 261 14.78 -3.91 -1.11
CA ILE A 261 13.54 -3.20 -0.79
C ILE A 261 12.33 -3.91 -1.41
N LEU A 262 12.40 -4.31 -2.67
CA LEU A 262 11.33 -5.04 -3.35
C LEU A 262 10.97 -6.33 -2.61
N CYS A 263 11.96 -7.20 -2.37
CA CYS A 263 11.74 -8.47 -1.69
C CYS A 263 11.21 -8.27 -0.26
N GLY A 264 11.74 -7.28 0.47
CA GLY A 264 11.29 -6.98 1.83
C GLY A 264 9.84 -6.45 1.87
N CYS A 265 9.47 -5.57 0.95
CA CYS A 265 8.11 -5.05 0.85
C CYS A 265 7.10 -6.13 0.44
N LEU A 266 7.44 -7.00 -0.52
CA LEU A 266 6.60 -8.12 -0.92
C LEU A 266 6.40 -9.13 0.23
N CYS A 267 7.45 -9.45 0.96
CA CYS A 267 7.37 -10.31 2.13
C CYS A 267 6.45 -9.69 3.21
N LEU A 268 6.70 -8.43 3.55
CA LEU A 268 5.92 -7.73 4.59
C LEU A 268 4.45 -7.56 4.20
N SER A 269 4.17 -7.21 2.95
CA SER A 269 2.79 -7.05 2.48
C SER A 269 2.02 -8.38 2.51
N THR A 270 2.64 -9.47 2.07
CA THR A 270 2.03 -10.81 2.13
C THR A 270 1.70 -11.18 3.59
N LEU A 271 2.65 -10.99 4.51
CA LEU A 271 2.43 -11.24 5.94
C LEU A 271 1.28 -10.41 6.53
N LEU A 272 1.17 -9.14 6.14
CA LEU A 272 0.11 -8.25 6.62
C LEU A 272 -1.25 -8.64 6.06
N VAL A 273 -1.34 -8.87 4.75
CA VAL A 273 -2.60 -9.19 4.06
C VAL A 273 -3.16 -10.53 4.51
N THR A 274 -2.30 -11.53 4.70
CA THR A 274 -2.73 -12.84 5.20
C THR A 274 -2.91 -12.87 6.72
N ALA A 275 -2.77 -11.73 7.42
CA ALA A 275 -2.81 -11.67 8.88
C ALA A 275 -1.83 -12.67 9.55
N GLY A 276 -0.70 -12.95 8.90
CA GLY A 276 0.30 -13.92 9.36
C GLY A 276 -0.06 -15.38 9.12
N GLN A 277 -1.18 -15.68 8.48
CA GLN A 277 -1.60 -17.03 8.12
C GLN A 277 -0.83 -17.47 6.86
N LEU A 278 0.30 -18.12 7.05
CA LEU A 278 1.17 -18.59 5.96
C LEU A 278 0.89 -20.05 5.57
N MET A 279 0.04 -20.74 6.32
CA MET A 279 -0.46 -22.07 6.01
C MET A 279 -1.74 -21.92 5.21
N GLU A 280 -1.80 -22.57 4.07
CA GLU A 280 -2.91 -22.46 3.13
C GLU A 280 -3.58 -23.81 2.94
N HIS A 281 -4.89 -23.78 2.84
CA HIS A 281 -5.67 -24.90 2.38
C HIS A 281 -5.70 -24.90 0.85
N TYR A 282 -6.06 -26.01 0.25
CA TYR A 282 -6.01 -26.19 -1.20
C TYR A 282 -6.63 -25.00 -1.98
N GLY A 283 -5.84 -24.33 -2.80
CA GLY A 283 -6.26 -23.25 -3.70
C GLY A 283 -5.97 -21.81 -3.24
N GLU A 284 -5.49 -21.59 -2.02
CA GLU A 284 -5.32 -20.22 -1.45
C GLU A 284 -3.98 -19.54 -1.76
N PHE A 285 -2.99 -20.28 -2.30
CA PHE A 285 -1.68 -19.70 -2.61
C PHE A 285 -1.76 -18.53 -3.60
N THR A 286 -2.53 -18.70 -4.68
CA THR A 286 -2.68 -17.67 -5.72
C THR A 286 -3.30 -16.40 -5.17
N ASP A 287 -4.28 -16.51 -4.29
CA ASP A 287 -4.97 -15.37 -3.68
C ASP A 287 -4.02 -14.61 -2.76
N GLY A 288 -3.37 -15.29 -1.82
CA GLY A 288 -2.40 -14.68 -0.92
C GLY A 288 -1.19 -14.07 -1.63
N PHE A 289 -0.73 -14.70 -2.72
CA PHE A 289 0.34 -14.16 -3.56
C PHE A 289 -0.09 -12.90 -4.31
N VAL A 290 -1.26 -12.91 -4.96
CA VAL A 290 -1.79 -11.78 -5.74
C VAL A 290 -2.08 -10.60 -4.82
N ASP A 291 -2.72 -10.83 -3.70
CA ASP A 291 -3.07 -9.79 -2.72
C ASP A 291 -1.81 -9.20 -2.07
N GLY A 292 -0.86 -10.05 -1.70
CA GLY A 292 0.44 -9.62 -1.22
C GLY A 292 1.19 -8.76 -2.23
N ALA A 293 1.16 -9.12 -3.52
CA ALA A 293 1.77 -8.34 -4.58
C ALA A 293 1.03 -7.03 -4.84
N ALA A 294 -0.31 -7.01 -4.77
CA ALA A 294 -1.13 -5.83 -4.97
C ALA A 294 -0.80 -4.70 -3.97
N VAL A 295 -0.47 -5.05 -2.73
CA VAL A 295 -0.02 -4.09 -1.70
C VAL A 295 1.50 -3.87 -1.75
N GLY A 296 2.27 -4.93 -1.97
CA GLY A 296 3.73 -4.90 -1.92
C GLY A 296 4.38 -4.06 -3.02
N LEU A 297 3.79 -4.01 -4.22
CA LEU A 297 4.32 -3.19 -5.32
C LEU A 297 4.18 -1.69 -5.04
N PRO A 298 3.01 -1.13 -4.69
CA PRO A 298 2.90 0.28 -4.29
C PRO A 298 3.77 0.61 -3.08
N MET A 299 3.88 -0.28 -2.10
CA MET A 299 4.74 -0.13 -0.93
C MET A 299 6.22 -0.03 -1.33
N THR A 300 6.66 -0.85 -2.28
CA THR A 300 8.02 -0.80 -2.85
C THR A 300 8.28 0.54 -3.53
N LEU A 301 7.36 1.01 -4.37
CA LEU A 301 7.48 2.31 -5.03
C LEU A 301 7.54 3.46 -4.02
N THR A 302 6.72 3.42 -2.98
CA THR A 302 6.76 4.37 -1.86
C THR A 302 8.15 4.42 -1.22
N ALA A 303 8.71 3.27 -0.87
CA ALA A 303 10.03 3.16 -0.25
C ALA A 303 11.16 3.64 -1.17
N LEU A 304 11.09 3.33 -2.47
CA LEU A 304 12.06 3.78 -3.47
C LEU A 304 12.00 5.29 -3.71
N PHE A 305 10.81 5.87 -3.83
CA PHE A 305 10.64 7.32 -3.99
C PHE A 305 11.07 8.07 -2.74
N TRP A 306 10.71 7.58 -1.55
CA TRP A 306 11.17 8.14 -0.28
C TRP A 306 12.70 8.12 -0.16
N ARG A 307 13.33 6.99 -0.49
CA ARG A 307 14.79 6.88 -0.52
C ARG A 307 15.40 7.89 -1.48
N GLN A 308 14.85 8.06 -2.68
CA GLN A 308 15.34 9.01 -3.65
C GLN A 308 15.21 10.48 -3.17
N LEU A 309 14.10 10.82 -2.51
CA LEU A 309 13.88 12.11 -1.87
C LEU A 309 14.90 12.37 -0.76
N TYR A 310 15.14 11.36 0.09
CA TYR A 310 16.12 11.44 1.16
C TYR A 310 17.52 11.72 0.63
N LEU A 311 17.96 11.03 -0.41
CA LEU A 311 19.27 11.22 -1.03
C LEU A 311 19.41 12.63 -1.64
N LEU A 312 18.38 13.14 -2.31
CA LEU A 312 18.38 14.51 -2.85
C LEU A 312 18.45 15.57 -1.75
N ASN A 313 17.80 15.36 -0.62
CA ASN A 313 17.84 16.29 0.52
C ASN A 313 19.18 16.24 1.26
N TRP A 314 19.87 15.10 1.20
CA TRP A 314 21.18 14.95 1.85
C TRP A 314 22.28 15.60 1.01
N GLN A 315 22.19 15.52 -0.32
CA GLN A 315 23.13 16.21 -1.23
C GLN A 315 23.10 17.74 -1.05
N ASP A 316 21.91 18.33 -0.85
CA ASP A 316 21.77 19.76 -0.60
C ASP A 316 22.32 20.25 0.76
N LYS A 317 22.54 19.37 1.72
CA LYS A 317 23.10 19.71 3.05
C LYS A 317 24.61 19.59 3.12
N GLY A 318 25.20 18.98 2.10
CA GLY A 318 26.64 18.77 2.00
C GLY A 318 27.37 19.80 1.12
N GLU A 319 26.61 20.72 0.47
CA GLU A 319 27.11 21.93 -0.19
C GLU A 319 26.91 23.15 0.72
#